data_1bcfc0daa4202ccabc8728129dcbb898
#
_entry.id   1bcfc0daa4202ccabc8728129dcbb898
#
_cell.length_a   1.000
_cell.length_b   1.000
_cell.length_c   1.000
_cell.angle_alpha   90.00
_cell.angle_beta   90.00
_cell.angle_gamma   90.00
#
_symmetry.space_group_name_H-M   'P 1'
#
loop_
_entity.id
_entity.type
_entity.pdbx_description
1 polymer ?
#
loop_
_entity_poly.entity_id
_entity_poly.type
_entity_poly.pdbx_seq_one_letter_code
_entity_poly.pdbx_strand_id
1 'polypeptide(L)'
;MGSLYTNHEAARRKVFSTFVNNLTISFPQSIHFEDTPSGLKEQKLSQEAYGKNRHLFLIARDAQSYHRMQTTFDNQVLFTPDMVLYFKASHYDFKRSGALFVLRHDGEKVVRDSLIDSMKKMLDNNRPLKRTDTVLDTVKRITPINREKLFKEELELFAHQEIVITDRWHAMVFSVLTGTPCLLFGNSYGKGKHAYFDWLEHINWIAYTDEEDLDRIDQQIQKLIKTKEHAYDIRPDFKQLHDLIKLHSKK
;
A
#
# COMPACT_ATOMS: atom_id res chain seq x y z
N MET A 1 1.35 10.22 5.89
CA MET A 1 1.52 11.01 4.66
C MET A 1 1.96 12.42 5.03
N GLY A 2 3.13 12.74 5.24
CA GLY A 2 3.67 14.00 5.72
C GLY A 2 3.37 15.25 4.87
N SER A 3 4.37 16.10 4.70
CA SER A 3 4.25 17.42 4.06
C SER A 3 3.69 17.41 2.63
N LEU A 4 3.82 16.32 1.89
CA LEU A 4 3.25 16.17 0.54
C LEU A 4 1.70 16.19 0.50
N TYR A 5 1.05 15.95 1.64
CA TYR A 5 -0.41 15.88 1.76
C TYR A 5 -0.87 16.70 2.97
N THR A 6 -0.48 17.96 3.00
CA THR A 6 -0.74 18.90 4.10
C THR A 6 -2.20 18.95 4.55
N ASN A 7 -3.15 18.85 3.61
CA ASN A 7 -4.58 18.86 3.95
C ASN A 7 -5.00 17.62 4.75
N HIS A 8 -4.47 16.44 4.42
CA HIS A 8 -4.76 15.21 5.17
C HIS A 8 -4.10 15.24 6.55
N GLU A 9 -2.88 15.76 6.63
CA GLU A 9 -2.18 15.92 7.89
C GLU A 9 -2.85 16.97 8.79
N ALA A 10 -3.29 18.08 8.22
CA ALA A 10 -4.07 19.09 8.93
C ALA A 10 -5.38 18.53 9.51
N ALA A 11 -6.07 17.67 8.76
CA ALA A 11 -7.29 16.99 9.25
C ALA A 11 -6.99 16.07 10.45
N ARG A 12 -5.90 15.28 10.38
CA ARG A 12 -5.45 14.44 11.51
C ARG A 12 -5.11 15.26 12.74
N ARG A 13 -4.31 16.32 12.58
CA ARG A 13 -3.96 17.23 13.68
C ARG A 13 -5.22 17.75 14.37
N LYS A 14 -6.23 18.16 13.59
CA LYS A 14 -7.51 18.64 14.14
C LYS A 14 -8.21 17.55 14.93
N VAL A 15 -8.32 16.33 14.42
CA VAL A 15 -8.96 15.21 15.14
C VAL A 15 -8.23 14.92 16.44
N PHE A 16 -6.91 14.72 16.38
CA PHE A 16 -6.12 14.30 17.55
C PHE A 16 -6.06 15.37 18.63
N SER A 17 -6.03 16.66 18.26
CA SER A 17 -6.05 17.77 19.20
C SER A 17 -7.47 18.12 19.71
N THR A 18 -8.53 17.60 19.09
CA THR A 18 -9.90 17.79 19.56
C THR A 18 -10.29 16.72 20.59
N PHE A 19 -9.93 15.48 20.35
CA PHE A 19 -10.30 14.33 21.17
C PHE A 19 -9.20 13.93 22.18
N VAL A 20 -8.65 14.92 22.88
CA VAL A 20 -7.47 14.75 23.75
C VAL A 20 -7.65 13.79 24.92
N ASN A 21 -8.88 13.59 25.38
CA ASN A 21 -9.22 12.70 26.49
C ASN A 21 -9.75 11.33 26.04
N ASN A 22 -9.82 11.12 24.74
CA ASN A 22 -10.32 9.86 24.17
C ASN A 22 -9.17 8.97 23.72
N LEU A 23 -9.35 7.66 23.86
CA LEU A 23 -8.52 6.72 23.10
C LEU A 23 -8.65 7.03 21.63
N THR A 24 -7.54 7.30 20.99
CA THR A 24 -7.48 7.57 19.55
C THR A 24 -6.43 6.66 18.93
N ILE A 25 -6.78 5.98 17.85
CA ILE A 25 -5.88 5.07 17.14
C ILE A 25 -5.76 5.57 15.70
N SER A 26 -4.54 5.97 15.32
CA SER A 26 -4.22 6.24 13.92
C SER A 26 -3.87 4.93 13.24
N PHE A 27 -4.77 4.39 12.42
CA PHE A 27 -4.53 3.13 11.71
C PHE A 27 -3.26 3.15 10.86
N PRO A 28 -2.73 1.97 10.49
CA PRO A 28 -1.42 1.83 9.82
C PRO A 28 -1.23 2.76 8.64
N GLN A 29 -0.17 3.55 8.71
CA GLN A 29 0.14 4.56 7.69
C GLN A 29 1.65 4.77 7.56
N SER A 30 2.06 5.25 6.40
CA SER A 30 3.42 5.78 6.20
C SER A 30 3.46 7.26 6.55
N ILE A 31 4.58 7.74 7.10
CA ILE A 31 4.82 9.14 7.37
C ILE A 31 6.08 9.63 6.64
N HIS A 32 6.00 10.82 6.10
CA HIS A 32 7.13 11.50 5.48
C HIS A 32 6.98 13.01 5.66
N PHE A 33 7.99 13.64 6.23
CA PHE A 33 8.16 15.09 6.22
C PHE A 33 9.39 15.39 5.38
N GLU A 34 9.26 16.34 4.44
CA GLU A 34 10.38 16.76 3.61
C GLU A 34 11.43 17.49 4.46
N ASP A 35 12.68 17.35 4.08
CA ASP A 35 13.78 18.12 4.68
C ASP A 35 13.86 19.53 4.04
N THR A 36 12.79 20.28 4.22
CA THR A 36 12.59 21.65 3.77
C THR A 36 12.04 22.48 4.93
N PRO A 37 12.18 23.83 4.91
CA PRO A 37 11.56 24.68 5.93
C PRO A 37 10.05 24.44 6.09
N SER A 38 9.34 24.17 4.98
CA SER A 38 7.91 23.81 5.00
C SER A 38 7.66 22.46 5.66
N GLY A 39 8.44 21.44 5.31
CA GLY A 39 8.31 20.10 5.89
C GLY A 39 8.61 20.06 7.37
N LEU A 40 9.63 20.77 7.82
CA LEU A 40 9.97 20.92 9.25
C LEU A 40 8.86 21.66 10.02
N LYS A 41 8.26 22.70 9.40
CA LYS A 41 7.10 23.38 9.99
C LYS A 41 5.92 22.44 10.17
N GLU A 42 5.58 21.65 9.15
CA GLU A 42 4.49 20.66 9.21
C GLU A 42 4.77 19.59 10.27
N GLN A 43 6.00 19.11 10.37
CA GLN A 43 6.42 18.16 11.41
C GLN A 43 6.18 18.75 12.82
N LYS A 44 6.63 19.98 13.06
CA LYS A 44 6.45 20.66 14.34
C LYS A 44 4.97 20.83 14.71
N LEU A 45 4.14 21.26 13.75
CA LEU A 45 2.69 21.37 13.95
C LEU A 45 2.05 20.02 14.32
N SER A 46 2.54 18.93 13.73
CA SER A 46 2.04 17.59 14.05
C SER A 46 2.53 17.14 15.43
N GLN A 47 3.77 17.41 15.81
CA GLN A 47 4.28 17.13 17.17
C GLN A 47 3.44 17.83 18.24
N GLU A 48 3.18 19.13 18.06
CA GLU A 48 2.38 19.92 18.99
C GLU A 48 0.93 19.41 19.10
N ALA A 49 0.33 19.03 17.98
CA ALA A 49 -1.06 18.56 17.94
C ALA A 49 -1.20 17.15 18.54
N TYR A 50 -0.28 16.24 18.23
CA TYR A 50 -0.32 14.85 18.67
C TYR A 50 0.05 14.74 20.16
N GLY A 51 1.01 15.53 20.64
CA GLY A 51 1.40 15.60 22.04
C GLY A 51 0.28 16.05 22.99
N LYS A 52 -0.78 16.69 22.48
CA LYS A 52 -1.97 17.05 23.31
C LYS A 52 -2.80 15.85 23.73
N ASN A 53 -2.78 14.75 22.96
CA ASN A 53 -3.54 13.55 23.27
C ASN A 53 -2.60 12.43 23.76
N ARG A 54 -2.55 12.22 25.08
CA ARG A 54 -1.75 11.16 25.71
C ARG A 54 -2.30 9.74 25.48
N HIS A 55 -3.53 9.63 24.98
CA HIS A 55 -4.19 8.38 24.65
C HIS A 55 -4.19 8.10 23.13
N LEU A 56 -3.34 8.80 22.39
CA LEU A 56 -3.15 8.59 20.95
C LEU A 56 -2.10 7.49 20.72
N PHE A 57 -2.52 6.47 19.97
CA PHE A 57 -1.63 5.44 19.42
C PHE A 57 -1.41 5.71 17.94
N LEU A 58 -0.17 5.80 17.55
CA LEU A 58 0.24 5.89 16.14
C LEU A 58 0.61 4.49 15.66
N ILE A 59 0.19 4.14 14.45
CA ILE A 59 0.52 2.84 13.87
C ILE A 59 1.20 3.07 12.53
N ALA A 60 2.44 2.59 12.42
CA ALA A 60 3.21 2.60 11.19
C ALA A 60 2.99 1.29 10.42
N ARG A 61 2.99 1.37 9.08
CA ARG A 61 2.87 0.21 8.19
C ARG A 61 4.15 -0.16 7.47
N ASP A 62 5.22 0.57 7.70
CA ASP A 62 6.58 0.29 7.21
C ASP A 62 7.60 0.67 8.27
N ALA A 63 8.76 -0.01 8.29
CA ALA A 63 9.79 0.15 9.30
C ALA A 63 10.39 1.57 9.31
N GLN A 64 10.52 2.21 8.14
CA GLN A 64 11.02 3.58 8.05
C GLN A 64 10.07 4.55 8.75
N SER A 65 8.77 4.42 8.50
CA SER A 65 7.74 5.23 9.16
C SER A 65 7.67 4.95 10.66
N TYR A 66 7.82 3.69 11.07
CA TYR A 66 7.87 3.30 12.47
C TYR A 66 9.00 4.01 13.21
N HIS A 67 10.21 3.91 12.70
CA HIS A 67 11.37 4.60 13.29
C HIS A 67 11.18 6.12 13.32
N ARG A 68 10.69 6.70 12.23
CA ARG A 68 10.43 8.14 12.17
C ARG A 68 9.35 8.58 13.16
N MET A 69 8.28 7.82 13.32
CA MET A 69 7.25 8.13 14.31
C MET A 69 7.80 8.08 15.73
N GLN A 70 8.60 7.06 16.07
CA GLN A 70 9.22 6.93 17.38
C GLN A 70 10.18 8.07 17.72
N THR A 71 10.90 8.59 16.73
CA THR A 71 11.86 9.69 16.93
C THR A 71 11.22 11.07 16.88
N THR A 72 10.01 11.17 16.30
CA THR A 72 9.33 12.45 16.09
C THR A 72 8.28 12.73 17.16
N PHE A 73 7.56 11.70 17.64
CA PHE A 73 6.42 11.88 18.53
C PHE A 73 6.63 11.18 19.87
N ASP A 74 6.10 11.79 20.93
CA ASP A 74 6.10 11.20 22.29
C ASP A 74 4.99 10.15 22.49
N ASN A 75 4.14 9.96 21.48
CA ASN A 75 3.03 9.02 21.49
C ASN A 75 3.51 7.57 21.36
N GLN A 76 2.71 6.62 21.84
CA GLN A 76 2.99 5.20 21.62
C GLN A 76 2.86 4.85 20.14
N VAL A 77 3.85 4.14 19.62
CA VAL A 77 3.91 3.72 18.21
C VAL A 77 3.89 2.21 18.12
N LEU A 78 2.97 1.68 17.32
CA LEU A 78 2.90 0.27 16.95
C LEU A 78 3.34 0.08 15.49
N PHE A 79 3.73 -1.15 15.18
CA PHE A 79 4.15 -1.53 13.82
C PHE A 79 3.33 -2.72 13.35
N THR A 80 2.52 -2.52 12.31
CA THR A 80 1.65 -3.55 11.71
C THR A 80 1.57 -3.37 10.21
N PRO A 81 1.20 -4.41 9.44
CA PRO A 81 0.96 -4.27 8.01
C PRO A 81 -0.15 -3.26 7.69
N ASP A 82 -0.29 -2.92 6.40
CA ASP A 82 -1.40 -2.11 5.91
C ASP A 82 -2.75 -2.80 6.18
N MET A 83 -3.74 -2.05 6.66
CA MET A 83 -5.05 -2.59 7.03
C MET A 83 -5.78 -3.32 5.91
N VAL A 84 -5.51 -2.98 4.65
CA VAL A 84 -6.12 -3.69 3.52
C VAL A 84 -5.68 -5.15 3.47
N LEU A 85 -4.47 -5.47 3.93
CA LEU A 85 -4.00 -6.85 4.04
C LEU A 85 -4.74 -7.68 5.11
N TYR A 86 -5.47 -7.05 6.02
CA TYR A 86 -6.30 -7.77 7.00
C TYR A 86 -7.53 -8.43 6.37
N PHE A 87 -7.96 -7.99 5.19
CA PHE A 87 -9.04 -8.64 4.47
C PHE A 87 -8.67 -10.10 4.18
N LYS A 88 -9.62 -10.99 4.42
CA LYS A 88 -9.43 -12.39 4.06
C LYS A 88 -9.32 -12.49 2.54
N ALA A 89 -8.22 -13.06 2.07
CA ALA A 89 -8.06 -13.40 0.67
C ALA A 89 -9.27 -14.23 0.21
N SER A 90 -9.95 -13.78 -0.81
CA SER A 90 -10.99 -14.59 -1.46
C SER A 90 -10.28 -15.62 -2.33
N HIS A 91 -10.66 -16.88 -2.21
CA HIS A 91 -10.17 -17.88 -3.16
C HIS A 91 -10.91 -17.65 -4.49
N TYR A 92 -10.15 -17.21 -5.50
CA TYR A 92 -10.67 -17.00 -6.84
C TYR A 92 -10.23 -18.18 -7.72
N ASP A 93 -11.18 -19.01 -8.11
CA ASP A 93 -10.95 -20.11 -9.05
C ASP A 93 -11.24 -19.65 -10.49
N PHE A 94 -10.50 -18.64 -10.94
CA PHE A 94 -10.60 -18.13 -12.31
C PHE A 94 -9.46 -18.65 -13.18
N LYS A 95 -9.79 -18.99 -14.41
CA LYS A 95 -8.75 -19.14 -15.43
C LYS A 95 -8.12 -17.76 -15.68
N ARG A 96 -6.90 -17.59 -15.24
CA ARG A 96 -6.14 -16.35 -15.40
C ARG A 96 -5.70 -16.16 -16.83
N SER A 97 -5.77 -14.95 -17.34
CA SER A 97 -5.28 -14.57 -18.66
C SER A 97 -4.89 -13.10 -18.72
N GLY A 98 -3.81 -12.80 -19.45
CA GLY A 98 -3.40 -11.43 -19.71
C GLY A 98 -2.54 -10.80 -18.64
N ALA A 99 -2.11 -9.57 -18.92
CA ALA A 99 -1.31 -8.75 -18.04
C ALA A 99 -2.03 -7.44 -17.72
N LEU A 100 -2.02 -7.04 -16.45
CA LEU A 100 -2.58 -5.79 -15.97
C LEU A 100 -1.45 -4.82 -15.58
N PHE A 101 -1.39 -3.70 -16.26
CA PHE A 101 -0.50 -2.59 -15.88
C PHE A 101 -1.27 -1.60 -14.99
N VAL A 102 -0.83 -1.48 -13.74
CA VAL A 102 -1.39 -0.53 -12.77
C VAL A 102 -0.32 0.48 -12.43
N LEU A 103 -0.22 1.51 -13.24
CA LEU A 103 0.89 2.46 -13.22
C LEU A 103 0.39 3.88 -12.97
N ARG A 104 1.16 4.58 -12.14
CA ARG A 104 0.87 5.96 -11.78
C ARG A 104 1.20 6.95 -12.91
N HIS A 105 0.51 8.09 -12.85
CA HIS A 105 0.69 9.21 -13.76
C HIS A 105 1.11 10.49 -13.04
N ASP A 106 1.34 10.40 -11.72
CA ASP A 106 1.68 11.54 -10.87
C ASP A 106 3.21 11.71 -10.71
N GLY A 107 3.62 12.75 -9.99
CA GLY A 107 5.02 13.11 -9.78
C GLY A 107 5.85 12.08 -8.98
N GLU A 108 5.25 11.02 -8.45
CA GLU A 108 5.99 9.94 -7.78
C GLU A 108 6.43 8.83 -8.77
N LYS A 109 6.10 8.95 -10.07
CA LYS A 109 6.48 7.99 -11.12
C LYS A 109 8.00 8.01 -11.34
N VAL A 110 8.62 6.84 -11.31
CA VAL A 110 10.05 6.64 -11.59
C VAL A 110 10.25 5.80 -12.85
N VAL A 111 9.37 4.83 -13.09
CA VAL A 111 9.49 3.93 -14.25
C VAL A 111 9.31 4.71 -15.55
N ARG A 112 10.31 4.65 -16.44
CA ARG A 112 10.31 5.36 -17.71
C ARG A 112 9.25 4.81 -18.68
N ASP A 113 8.57 5.71 -19.41
CA ASP A 113 7.57 5.31 -20.40
C ASP A 113 8.13 4.39 -21.48
N SER A 114 9.38 4.60 -21.89
CA SER A 114 10.07 3.72 -22.84
C SER A 114 10.19 2.27 -22.34
N LEU A 115 10.48 2.07 -21.06
CA LEU A 115 10.54 0.74 -20.45
C LEU A 115 9.15 0.10 -20.40
N ILE A 116 8.14 0.89 -20.02
CA ILE A 116 6.73 0.44 -19.99
C ILE A 116 6.28 -0.01 -21.38
N ASP A 117 6.58 0.76 -22.41
CA ASP A 117 6.17 0.42 -23.79
C ASP A 117 6.94 -0.78 -24.32
N SER A 118 8.19 -0.96 -23.94
CA SER A 118 8.97 -2.17 -24.24
C SER A 118 8.41 -3.41 -23.56
N MET A 119 8.05 -3.33 -22.27
CA MET A 119 7.38 -4.42 -21.54
C MET A 119 6.02 -4.78 -22.16
N LYS A 120 5.25 -3.78 -22.57
CA LYS A 120 3.97 -4.05 -23.27
C LYS A 120 4.20 -4.81 -24.57
N LYS A 121 5.12 -4.36 -25.41
CA LYS A 121 5.46 -5.06 -26.66
C LYS A 121 5.94 -6.50 -26.42
N MET A 122 6.74 -6.71 -25.39
CA MET A 122 7.23 -8.03 -24.98
C MET A 122 6.06 -8.96 -24.59
N LEU A 123 5.07 -8.44 -23.87
CA LEU A 123 3.94 -9.22 -23.34
C LEU A 123 2.78 -9.36 -24.34
N ASP A 124 2.60 -8.42 -25.28
CA ASP A 124 1.45 -8.34 -26.18
C ASP A 124 1.37 -9.51 -27.17
N ASN A 125 2.51 -10.12 -27.51
CA ASN A 125 2.58 -11.19 -28.50
C ASN A 125 1.73 -12.43 -28.17
N ASN A 126 1.35 -12.63 -26.89
CA ASN A 126 0.59 -13.80 -26.44
C ASN A 126 -0.41 -13.52 -25.30
N ARG A 127 -0.65 -12.27 -24.91
CA ARG A 127 -1.48 -11.93 -23.74
C ARG A 127 -2.31 -10.67 -23.96
N PRO A 128 -3.61 -10.68 -23.65
CA PRO A 128 -4.39 -9.45 -23.62
C PRO A 128 -3.84 -8.50 -22.56
N LEU A 129 -3.55 -7.27 -22.96
CA LEU A 129 -3.04 -6.23 -22.04
C LEU A 129 -4.19 -5.34 -21.58
N LYS A 130 -4.22 -5.06 -20.28
CA LYS A 130 -5.11 -4.07 -19.68
C LYS A 130 -4.30 -3.02 -18.95
N ARG A 131 -4.86 -1.82 -18.81
CA ARG A 131 -4.28 -0.72 -18.04
C ARG A 131 -5.35 -0.12 -17.16
N THR A 132 -4.97 0.16 -15.91
CA THR A 132 -5.80 0.87 -14.92
C THR A 132 -4.91 1.65 -13.95
N ASP A 133 -5.53 2.34 -13.02
CA ASP A 133 -4.89 2.92 -11.83
C ASP A 133 -5.75 2.59 -10.60
N THR A 134 -5.16 2.49 -9.43
CA THR A 134 -5.89 2.36 -8.15
C THR A 134 -6.58 3.67 -7.72
N VAL A 135 -6.32 4.76 -8.43
CA VAL A 135 -7.04 6.03 -8.27
C VAL A 135 -8.23 6.00 -9.22
N LEU A 136 -9.44 5.97 -8.63
CA LEU A 136 -10.67 6.02 -9.44
C LEU A 136 -10.79 7.38 -10.15
N ASP A 137 -11.26 7.32 -11.39
CA ASP A 137 -11.65 8.53 -12.11
C ASP A 137 -12.72 9.30 -11.31
N THR A 138 -12.58 10.61 -11.24
CA THR A 138 -13.37 11.53 -10.41
C THR A 138 -14.88 11.47 -10.65
N VAL A 139 -15.31 10.86 -11.77
CA VAL A 139 -16.72 10.67 -12.12
C VAL A 139 -17.41 9.61 -11.23
N LYS A 140 -16.67 8.63 -10.72
CA LYS A 140 -17.24 7.58 -9.86
C LYS A 140 -17.10 7.94 -8.38
N ARG A 141 -18.15 8.47 -7.78
CA ARG A 141 -18.18 8.74 -6.34
C ARG A 141 -18.35 7.44 -5.55
N ILE A 142 -17.39 7.12 -4.68
CA ILE A 142 -17.52 6.03 -3.71
C ILE A 142 -18.46 6.47 -2.58
N THR A 143 -19.46 5.68 -2.29
CA THR A 143 -20.44 5.87 -1.22
C THR A 143 -20.50 4.62 -0.34
N PRO A 144 -21.06 4.70 0.88
CA PRO A 144 -21.30 3.51 1.69
C PRO A 144 -22.13 2.42 1.00
N ILE A 145 -22.96 2.80 0.03
CA ILE A 145 -23.86 1.88 -0.69
C ILE A 145 -23.11 1.08 -1.77
N ASN A 146 -22.14 1.69 -2.47
CA ASN A 146 -21.47 1.06 -3.61
C ASN A 146 -20.03 0.59 -3.34
N ARG A 147 -19.43 0.96 -2.19
CA ARG A 147 -18.01 0.68 -1.90
C ARG A 147 -17.68 -0.80 -1.92
N GLU A 148 -18.54 -1.65 -1.38
CA GLU A 148 -18.28 -3.10 -1.33
C GLU A 148 -18.29 -3.71 -2.73
N LYS A 149 -19.27 -3.32 -3.55
CA LYS A 149 -19.37 -3.74 -4.95
C LYS A 149 -18.14 -3.29 -5.73
N LEU A 150 -17.76 -2.01 -5.63
CA LEU A 150 -16.60 -1.47 -6.35
C LEU A 150 -15.29 -2.14 -5.90
N PHE A 151 -15.13 -2.40 -4.60
CA PHE A 151 -13.96 -3.11 -4.09
C PHE A 151 -13.88 -4.55 -4.60
N LYS A 152 -15.02 -5.25 -4.64
CA LYS A 152 -15.09 -6.60 -5.19
C LYS A 152 -14.78 -6.63 -6.70
N GLU A 153 -15.36 -5.72 -7.48
CA GLU A 153 -15.08 -5.58 -8.91
C GLU A 153 -13.58 -5.33 -9.17
N GLU A 154 -12.93 -4.50 -8.34
CA GLU A 154 -11.50 -4.26 -8.43
C GLU A 154 -10.69 -5.52 -8.13
N LEU A 155 -11.00 -6.25 -7.05
CA LEU A 155 -10.32 -7.52 -6.75
C LEU A 155 -10.53 -8.56 -7.86
N GLU A 156 -11.72 -8.67 -8.43
CA GLU A 156 -12.00 -9.55 -9.57
C GLU A 156 -11.18 -9.18 -10.81
N LEU A 157 -10.99 -7.88 -11.07
CA LEU A 157 -10.12 -7.42 -12.16
C LEU A 157 -8.70 -7.96 -12.00
N PHE A 158 -8.15 -7.93 -10.78
CA PHE A 158 -6.83 -8.48 -10.48
C PHE A 158 -6.81 -10.01 -10.58
N ALA A 159 -7.81 -10.67 -9.99
CA ALA A 159 -7.89 -12.14 -9.92
C ALA A 159 -7.91 -12.81 -11.31
N HIS A 160 -8.41 -12.14 -12.33
CA HIS A 160 -8.44 -12.63 -13.69
C HIS A 160 -7.09 -12.56 -14.43
N GLN A 161 -6.09 -11.87 -13.90
CA GLN A 161 -4.82 -11.67 -14.60
C GLN A 161 -3.79 -12.76 -14.33
N GLU A 162 -2.94 -13.06 -15.31
CA GLU A 162 -1.77 -13.93 -15.12
C GLU A 162 -0.65 -13.21 -14.36
N ILE A 163 -0.51 -11.90 -14.62
CA ILE A 163 0.50 -11.05 -14.00
C ILE A 163 -0.01 -9.61 -13.85
N VAL A 164 0.34 -8.99 -12.74
CA VAL A 164 0.18 -7.55 -12.50
C VAL A 164 1.56 -6.90 -12.51
N ILE A 165 1.69 -5.80 -13.24
CA ILE A 165 2.90 -4.97 -13.29
C ILE A 165 2.53 -3.61 -12.75
N THR A 166 3.19 -3.17 -11.67
CA THR A 166 2.75 -1.99 -10.95
C THR A 166 3.89 -1.22 -10.29
N ASP A 167 3.67 0.07 -10.08
CA ASP A 167 4.41 0.95 -9.17
C ASP A 167 3.50 1.49 -8.03
N ARG A 168 2.27 0.92 -7.92
CA ARG A 168 1.29 1.26 -6.90
C ARG A 168 1.30 0.26 -5.75
N TRP A 169 1.47 0.75 -4.51
CA TRP A 169 1.41 -0.07 -3.30
C TRP A 169 0.13 -0.91 -3.20
N HIS A 170 -1.05 -0.27 -3.34
CA HIS A 170 -2.31 -1.00 -3.19
C HIS A 170 -2.57 -2.00 -4.32
N ALA A 171 -2.00 -1.81 -5.52
CA ALA A 171 -2.09 -2.82 -6.56
C ALA A 171 -1.33 -4.10 -6.19
N MET A 172 -0.15 -3.97 -5.56
CA MET A 172 0.55 -5.12 -4.99
C MET A 172 -0.27 -5.77 -3.87
N VAL A 173 -0.87 -4.98 -2.96
CA VAL A 173 -1.76 -5.50 -1.90
C VAL A 173 -2.95 -6.27 -2.48
N PHE A 174 -3.61 -5.75 -3.53
CA PHE A 174 -4.71 -6.46 -4.20
C PHE A 174 -4.23 -7.76 -4.85
N SER A 175 -3.02 -7.77 -5.39
CA SER A 175 -2.40 -8.98 -5.93
C SER A 175 -2.15 -10.03 -4.83
N VAL A 176 -1.75 -9.61 -3.62
CA VAL A 176 -1.65 -10.51 -2.46
C VAL A 176 -3.01 -11.09 -2.12
N LEU A 177 -4.06 -10.25 -1.98
CA LEU A 177 -5.41 -10.67 -1.61
C LEU A 177 -6.06 -11.61 -2.62
N THR A 178 -5.68 -11.50 -3.89
CA THR A 178 -6.26 -12.32 -4.98
C THR A 178 -5.36 -13.48 -5.39
N GLY A 179 -4.20 -13.64 -4.78
CA GLY A 179 -3.19 -14.63 -5.18
C GLY A 179 -2.70 -14.40 -6.61
N THR A 180 -2.69 -13.17 -7.10
CA THR A 180 -2.27 -12.87 -8.47
C THR A 180 -0.78 -12.56 -8.52
N PRO A 181 0.00 -13.21 -9.38
CA PRO A 181 1.40 -12.86 -9.59
C PRO A 181 1.59 -11.35 -9.81
N CYS A 182 2.59 -10.75 -9.14
CA CYS A 182 2.79 -9.31 -9.20
C CYS A 182 4.28 -8.95 -9.21
N LEU A 183 4.66 -8.10 -10.17
CA LEU A 183 5.97 -7.46 -10.22
C LEU A 183 5.81 -5.98 -9.85
N LEU A 184 6.37 -5.59 -8.69
CA LEU A 184 6.34 -4.23 -8.19
C LEU A 184 7.62 -3.49 -8.56
N PHE A 185 7.47 -2.35 -9.22
CA PHE A 185 8.55 -1.38 -9.45
C PHE A 185 8.63 -0.34 -8.32
N GLY A 186 9.80 0.21 -8.13
CA GLY A 186 10.02 1.31 -7.19
C GLY A 186 9.26 2.59 -7.57
N ASN A 187 9.10 3.45 -6.57
CA ASN A 187 8.63 4.83 -6.73
C ASN A 187 9.58 5.78 -5.98
N SER A 188 9.46 7.10 -6.22
CA SER A 188 10.38 8.12 -5.70
C SER A 188 10.56 8.12 -4.18
N TYR A 189 9.56 7.70 -3.41
CA TYR A 189 9.60 7.68 -1.94
C TYR A 189 9.81 6.28 -1.35
N GLY A 190 9.96 5.25 -2.17
CA GLY A 190 10.23 3.88 -1.71
C GLY A 190 9.16 3.23 -0.84
N LYS A 191 7.96 3.81 -0.72
CA LYS A 191 6.89 3.28 0.16
C LYS A 191 6.52 1.84 -0.16
N GLY A 192 6.40 1.51 -1.45
CA GLY A 192 6.13 0.15 -1.91
C GLY A 192 7.29 -0.79 -1.62
N LYS A 193 8.52 -0.32 -1.86
CA LYS A 193 9.76 -1.06 -1.59
C LYS A 193 9.86 -1.44 -0.11
N HIS A 194 9.77 -0.45 0.79
CA HIS A 194 9.89 -0.70 2.23
C HIS A 194 8.83 -1.68 2.73
N ALA A 195 7.57 -1.44 2.40
CA ALA A 195 6.50 -2.32 2.85
C ALA A 195 6.56 -3.73 2.21
N TYR A 196 7.12 -3.89 1.00
CA TYR A 196 7.39 -5.20 0.42
C TYR A 196 8.41 -5.96 1.26
N PHE A 197 9.57 -5.37 1.56
CA PHE A 197 10.61 -6.02 2.35
C PHE A 197 10.20 -6.26 3.81
N ASP A 198 9.39 -5.37 4.38
CA ASP A 198 8.92 -5.52 5.76
C ASP A 198 7.90 -6.66 5.93
N TRP A 199 7.03 -6.90 4.92
CA TRP A 199 5.86 -7.74 5.11
C TRP A 199 5.62 -8.81 4.03
N LEU A 200 6.12 -8.64 2.81
CA LEU A 200 5.67 -9.41 1.65
C LEU A 200 6.80 -10.13 0.90
N GLU A 201 8.05 -9.94 1.26
CA GLU A 201 9.22 -10.53 0.58
C GLU A 201 9.17 -12.07 0.55
N HIS A 202 8.59 -12.68 1.58
CA HIS A 202 8.46 -14.14 1.68
C HIS A 202 7.32 -14.72 0.81
N ILE A 203 6.50 -13.87 0.18
CA ILE A 203 5.41 -14.29 -0.70
C ILE A 203 5.96 -14.59 -2.10
N ASN A 204 5.92 -15.83 -2.50
CA ASN A 204 6.62 -16.33 -3.70
C ASN A 204 6.00 -15.88 -5.05
N TRP A 205 4.77 -15.33 -5.05
CA TRP A 205 4.13 -14.76 -6.26
C TRP A 205 4.18 -13.24 -6.33
N ILE A 206 4.84 -12.60 -5.38
CA ILE A 206 5.08 -11.17 -5.37
C ILE A 206 6.58 -10.91 -5.45
N ALA A 207 7.02 -10.01 -6.31
CA ALA A 207 8.41 -9.59 -6.37
C ALA A 207 8.53 -8.08 -6.50
N TYR A 208 9.60 -7.53 -5.91
CA TYR A 208 10.05 -6.17 -6.14
C TYR A 208 11.21 -6.15 -7.13
N THR A 209 11.27 -5.14 -7.98
CA THR A 209 12.38 -4.94 -8.91
C THR A 209 12.73 -3.46 -9.09
N ASP A 210 14.03 -3.19 -9.22
CA ASP A 210 14.60 -1.95 -9.75
C ASP A 210 15.26 -2.20 -11.13
N GLU A 211 14.98 -3.36 -11.77
CA GLU A 211 15.61 -3.79 -13.00
C GLU A 211 15.10 -2.97 -14.21
N GLU A 212 15.98 -2.67 -15.14
CA GLU A 212 15.67 -1.98 -16.38
C GLU A 212 15.97 -2.85 -17.63
N ASP A 213 16.67 -3.97 -17.47
CA ASP A 213 16.94 -4.93 -18.52
C ASP A 213 15.70 -5.79 -18.79
N LEU A 214 15.22 -5.77 -20.03
CA LEU A 214 13.98 -6.45 -20.42
C LEU A 214 14.04 -7.96 -20.31
N ASP A 215 15.21 -8.57 -20.61
CA ASP A 215 15.35 -10.04 -20.53
C ASP A 215 15.28 -10.51 -19.07
N ARG A 216 15.87 -9.75 -18.17
CA ARG A 216 15.79 -10.01 -16.71
C ARG A 216 14.38 -9.78 -16.17
N ILE A 217 13.70 -8.73 -16.64
CA ILE A 217 12.30 -8.47 -16.28
C ILE A 217 11.41 -9.62 -16.76
N ASP A 218 11.59 -10.09 -18.01
CA ASP A 218 10.82 -11.23 -18.52
C ASP A 218 11.08 -12.49 -17.69
N GLN A 219 12.33 -12.79 -17.34
CA GLN A 219 12.68 -13.93 -16.50
C GLN A 219 11.96 -13.86 -15.15
N GLN A 220 11.90 -12.67 -14.51
CA GLN A 220 11.17 -12.46 -13.27
C GLN A 220 9.67 -12.69 -13.46
N ILE A 221 9.07 -12.16 -14.52
CA ILE A 221 7.65 -12.34 -14.85
C ILE A 221 7.33 -13.81 -15.08
N GLN A 222 8.13 -14.53 -15.88
CA GLN A 222 7.92 -15.96 -16.16
C GLN A 222 8.05 -16.81 -14.88
N LYS A 223 8.95 -16.46 -13.98
CA LYS A 223 9.08 -17.13 -12.67
C LYS A 223 7.82 -16.92 -11.83
N LEU A 224 7.30 -15.69 -11.74
CA LEU A 224 6.10 -15.36 -10.97
C LEU A 224 4.87 -16.11 -11.49
N ILE A 225 4.64 -16.11 -12.80
CA ILE A 225 3.49 -16.79 -13.44
C ILE A 225 3.50 -18.30 -13.20
N LYS A 226 4.67 -18.92 -13.08
CA LYS A 226 4.80 -20.35 -12.82
C LYS A 226 4.57 -20.76 -11.35
N THR A 227 4.42 -19.80 -10.45
CA THR A 227 4.16 -20.07 -9.04
C THR A 227 2.77 -20.69 -8.86
N LYS A 228 2.68 -21.76 -8.08
CA LYS A 228 1.44 -22.55 -7.90
C LYS A 228 0.74 -22.29 -6.57
N GLU A 229 1.48 -21.90 -5.54
CA GLU A 229 0.93 -21.65 -4.20
C GLU A 229 0.66 -20.17 -4.01
N HIS A 230 -0.58 -19.83 -3.72
CA HIS A 230 -1.07 -18.45 -3.61
C HIS A 230 -1.91 -18.25 -2.34
N ALA A 231 -1.55 -18.97 -1.26
CA ALA A 231 -2.22 -18.85 0.01
C ALA A 231 -1.34 -18.12 1.03
N TYR A 232 -1.86 -17.07 1.61
CA TYR A 232 -1.16 -16.29 2.62
C TYR A 232 -2.13 -15.76 3.69
N ASP A 233 -1.72 -15.84 4.95
CA ASP A 233 -2.46 -15.27 6.08
C ASP A 233 -1.55 -14.33 6.89
N ILE A 234 -1.70 -13.05 6.68
CA ILE A 234 -0.98 -11.98 7.38
C ILE A 234 -1.64 -11.58 8.72
N ARG A 235 -2.81 -12.11 9.05
CA ARG A 235 -3.56 -11.70 10.25
C ARG A 235 -2.78 -11.82 11.56
N PRO A 236 -1.87 -12.80 11.74
CA PRO A 236 -1.02 -12.84 12.93
C PRO A 236 -0.21 -11.56 13.18
N ASP A 237 0.20 -10.86 12.13
CA ASP A 237 1.02 -9.64 12.22
C ASP A 237 0.23 -8.44 12.76
N PHE A 238 -1.10 -8.54 12.81
CA PHE A 238 -1.98 -7.54 13.42
C PHE A 238 -2.24 -7.77 14.92
N LYS A 239 -1.57 -8.74 15.55
CA LYS A 239 -1.81 -9.11 16.95
C LYS A 239 -1.72 -7.91 17.90
N GLN A 240 -0.72 -7.05 17.75
CA GLN A 240 -0.54 -5.89 18.63
C GLN A 240 -1.72 -4.91 18.53
N LEU A 241 -2.21 -4.64 17.32
CA LEU A 241 -3.37 -3.78 17.10
C LEU A 241 -4.66 -4.41 17.66
N HIS A 242 -4.85 -5.70 17.43
CA HIS A 242 -5.99 -6.44 17.96
C HIS A 242 -6.00 -6.41 19.50
N ASP A 243 -4.86 -6.67 20.14
CA ASP A 243 -4.74 -6.67 21.60
C ASP A 243 -4.99 -5.27 22.18
N LEU A 244 -4.49 -4.21 21.53
CA LEU A 244 -4.77 -2.82 21.89
C LEU A 244 -6.27 -2.52 21.85
N ILE A 245 -6.94 -2.85 20.76
CA ILE A 245 -8.38 -2.61 20.62
C ILE A 245 -9.17 -3.39 21.67
N LYS A 246 -8.84 -4.68 21.85
CA LYS A 246 -9.51 -5.54 22.83
C LYS A 246 -9.35 -5.07 24.29
N LEU A 247 -8.16 -4.57 24.63
CA LEU A 247 -7.87 -4.02 25.98
C LEU A 247 -8.79 -2.83 26.30
N HIS A 248 -9.07 -2.00 25.30
CA HIS A 248 -9.84 -0.78 25.48
C HIS A 248 -11.33 -0.89 25.13
N SER A 249 -11.76 -1.97 24.48
CA SER A 249 -13.19 -2.22 24.14
C SER A 249 -14.01 -2.76 25.33
N LYS A 250 -13.35 -3.14 26.44
CA LYS A 250 -14.00 -3.70 27.64
C LYS A 250 -14.31 -2.65 28.71
N LYS A 251 -14.09 -1.39 28.41
CA LYS A 251 -14.44 -0.25 29.25
C LYS A 251 -15.61 0.53 28.62
#